data_69e8f86e5227d1cd5b7e2f939efb3e86
#
_entry.id   69e8f86e5227d1cd5b7e2f939efb3e86
#
_cell.length_a   1.000
_cell.length_b   1.000
_cell.length_c   1.000
_cell.angle_alpha   90.00
_cell.angle_beta   90.00
_cell.angle_gamma   90.00
#
_symmetry.space_group_name_H-M   'P 1'
#
loop_
_entity.id
_entity.type
_entity.pdbx_description
1 polymer ?
#
loop_
_entity_poly.entity_id
_entity_poly.type
_entity_poly.pdbx_seq_one_letter_code
_entity_poly.pdbx_strand_id
1 'polypeptide(L)'
;MGTNLTNMDGKSKFQDMSIAPQHTAEHLLNATMVKMFGCPRSRNAHVEKKKSKCDYLLDAEPTAEQVAEIEAKINEVIGQNLDVTIEFMSREEAGRIVDLSKLPEDASETLRIVRIGDYDACACIGAHVGNTSEIGTFKVISHSYENGVWRLRWKVVL
;
A
#
# COMPACT_ATOMS: atom_id res chain seq x y z
N MET A 1 10.06 -7.94 15.28
CA MET A 1 8.79 -7.86 14.57
C MET A 1 7.67 -7.72 15.57
N GLY A 2 6.75 -6.84 15.29
CA GLY A 2 5.70 -6.55 16.24
C GLY A 2 4.74 -7.70 16.47
N THR A 3 4.85 -8.36 17.60
CA THR A 3 3.93 -9.41 17.98
C THR A 3 2.57 -8.85 18.38
N ASN A 4 2.52 -7.56 18.68
CA ASN A 4 1.28 -6.87 19.04
C ASN A 4 0.28 -6.77 17.89
N LEU A 5 0.69 -7.15 16.67
CA LEU A 5 -0.19 -7.22 15.51
C LEU A 5 -0.80 -8.61 15.31
N THR A 6 -0.49 -9.56 16.20
CA THR A 6 -1.06 -10.91 16.07
C THR A 6 -2.48 -10.95 16.63
N ASN A 7 -3.32 -11.74 15.98
CA ASN A 7 -4.67 -12.05 16.46
C ASN A 7 -4.65 -13.28 17.37
N MET A 8 -5.81 -13.74 17.79
CA MET A 8 -5.94 -14.89 18.70
C MET A 8 -5.37 -16.19 18.14
N ASP A 9 -5.23 -16.30 16.82
CA ASP A 9 -4.68 -17.49 16.17
C ASP A 9 -3.17 -17.44 16.05
N GLY A 10 -2.52 -16.42 16.60
CA GLY A 10 -1.09 -16.26 16.51
C GLY A 10 -0.61 -15.66 15.20
N LYS A 11 -1.52 -15.28 14.32
CA LYS A 11 -1.20 -14.64 13.04
C LYS A 11 -1.46 -13.16 13.13
N SER A 12 -0.57 -12.36 12.52
CA SER A 12 -0.83 -10.95 12.34
C SER A 12 -2.08 -10.76 11.48
N LYS A 13 -2.95 -9.79 11.84
CA LYS A 13 -4.10 -9.48 10.99
C LYS A 13 -3.67 -9.01 9.60
N PHE A 14 -2.43 -8.48 9.47
CA PHE A 14 -1.88 -8.08 8.18
C PHE A 14 -1.33 -9.25 7.38
N GLN A 15 -1.19 -10.43 7.99
CA GLN A 15 -0.76 -11.65 7.32
C GLN A 15 -1.92 -12.52 6.87
N ASP A 16 -3.14 -12.01 6.97
CA ASP A 16 -4.33 -12.69 6.49
C ASP A 16 -4.32 -12.71 4.96
N MET A 17 -4.15 -13.89 4.37
CA MET A 17 -4.13 -14.04 2.92
C MET A 17 -5.45 -13.66 2.26
N SER A 18 -6.54 -13.63 3.00
CA SER A 18 -7.84 -13.25 2.43
C SER A 18 -7.89 -11.78 2.01
N ILE A 19 -7.00 -10.93 2.53
CA ILE A 19 -6.90 -9.54 2.13
C ILE A 19 -5.59 -9.23 1.40
N ALA A 20 -4.82 -10.26 1.02
CA ALA A 20 -3.56 -10.05 0.32
C ALA A 20 -3.71 -9.24 -0.98
N PRO A 21 -4.72 -9.50 -1.84
CA PRO A 21 -4.92 -8.67 -3.02
C PRO A 21 -5.14 -7.19 -2.68
N GLN A 22 -5.98 -6.92 -1.69
CA GLN A 22 -6.29 -5.56 -1.26
C GLN A 22 -5.04 -4.89 -0.67
N HIS A 23 -4.29 -5.62 0.15
CA HIS A 23 -3.09 -5.08 0.77
C HIS A 23 -2.02 -4.74 -0.27
N THR A 24 -1.85 -5.59 -1.27
CA THR A 24 -0.91 -5.31 -2.35
C THR A 24 -1.38 -4.12 -3.19
N ALA A 25 -2.69 -4.01 -3.44
CA ALA A 25 -3.26 -2.86 -4.14
C ALA A 25 -3.03 -1.56 -3.37
N GLU A 26 -3.08 -1.59 -2.04
CA GLU A 26 -2.77 -0.42 -1.22
C GLU A 26 -1.34 0.07 -1.46
N HIS A 27 -0.39 -0.84 -1.57
CA HIS A 27 1.00 -0.47 -1.89
C HIS A 27 1.10 0.18 -3.27
N LEU A 28 0.38 -0.32 -4.25
CA LEU A 28 0.35 0.29 -5.58
C LEU A 28 -0.28 1.68 -5.53
N LEU A 29 -1.35 1.85 -4.76
CA LEU A 29 -2.01 3.14 -4.59
C LEU A 29 -1.05 4.14 -3.93
N ASN A 30 -0.39 3.74 -2.85
CA ASN A 30 0.58 4.61 -2.19
C ASN A 30 1.70 5.05 -3.14
N ALA A 31 2.28 4.11 -3.88
CA ALA A 31 3.34 4.43 -4.84
C ALA A 31 2.84 5.40 -5.92
N THR A 32 1.63 5.18 -6.42
CA THR A 32 1.04 6.04 -7.44
C THR A 32 0.81 7.46 -6.90
N MET A 33 0.30 7.58 -5.67
CA MET A 33 0.07 8.89 -5.06
C MET A 33 1.38 9.64 -4.85
N VAL A 34 2.42 8.95 -4.37
CA VAL A 34 3.74 9.58 -4.21
C VAL A 34 4.27 10.06 -5.56
N LYS A 35 4.16 9.24 -6.60
CA LYS A 35 4.68 9.57 -7.92
C LYS A 35 3.91 10.73 -8.59
N MET A 36 2.59 10.75 -8.44
CA MET A 36 1.76 11.77 -9.11
C MET A 36 1.70 13.08 -8.34
N PHE A 37 1.67 13.04 -7.03
CA PHE A 37 1.42 14.23 -6.21
C PHE A 37 2.58 14.64 -5.32
N GLY A 38 3.59 13.79 -5.17
CA GLY A 38 4.69 14.07 -4.26
C GLY A 38 4.29 14.07 -2.79
N CYS A 39 3.13 13.53 -2.46
CA CYS A 39 2.65 13.48 -1.08
C CYS A 39 3.23 12.28 -0.34
N PRO A 40 3.17 12.28 1.01
CA PRO A 40 3.56 11.10 1.77
C PRO A 40 2.62 9.93 1.51
N ARG A 41 3.09 8.72 1.78
CA ARG A 41 2.23 7.53 1.77
C ARG A 41 1.13 7.70 2.81
N SER A 42 0.03 6.98 2.62
CA SER A 42 -1.11 7.04 3.54
C SER A 42 -0.68 6.63 4.96
N ARG A 43 -1.07 7.42 5.95
CA ARG A 43 -0.84 7.13 7.36
C ARG A 43 -2.10 6.62 8.05
N ASN A 44 -3.23 6.68 7.38
CA ASN A 44 -4.51 6.24 7.90
C ASN A 44 -5.20 5.44 6.82
N ALA A 45 -5.01 4.13 6.86
CA ALA A 45 -5.55 3.22 5.88
C ALA A 45 -6.35 2.11 6.55
N HIS A 46 -7.49 1.76 5.96
CA HIS A 46 -8.25 0.59 6.34
C HIS A 46 -8.39 -0.30 5.12
N VAL A 47 -7.77 -1.47 5.18
CA VAL A 47 -7.76 -2.42 4.08
C VAL A 47 -8.67 -3.58 4.44
N GLU A 48 -9.74 -3.76 3.67
CA GLU A 48 -10.75 -4.79 3.91
C GLU A 48 -11.16 -5.45 2.58
N LYS A 49 -11.84 -6.58 2.67
CA LYS A 49 -12.23 -7.37 1.48
C LYS A 49 -13.15 -6.62 0.53
N LYS A 50 -14.19 -5.99 1.06
CA LYS A 50 -15.24 -5.39 0.23
C LYS A 50 -14.96 -3.96 -0.16
N LYS A 51 -14.36 -3.21 0.74
CA LYS A 51 -14.11 -1.78 0.53
C LYS A 51 -12.99 -1.34 1.44
N SER A 52 -12.05 -0.62 0.87
CA SER A 52 -10.90 -0.08 1.60
C SER A 52 -10.88 1.43 1.49
N LYS A 53 -10.11 2.08 2.36
CA LYS A 53 -9.93 3.52 2.30
C LYS A 53 -8.52 3.90 2.70
N CYS A 54 -8.01 4.97 2.09
CA CYS A 54 -6.72 5.56 2.41
C CYS A 54 -6.85 7.06 2.44
N ASP A 55 -6.20 7.69 3.42
CA ASP A 55 -6.15 9.14 3.55
C ASP A 55 -4.77 9.65 3.12
N TYR A 56 -4.77 10.72 2.33
CA TYR A 56 -3.55 11.36 1.85
C TYR A 56 -3.55 12.84 2.17
N LEU A 57 -2.38 13.37 2.50
CA LEU A 57 -2.21 14.81 2.75
C LEU A 57 -1.93 15.49 1.40
N LEU A 58 -2.85 16.32 0.97
CA LEU A 58 -2.74 17.04 -0.32
C LEU A 58 -3.05 18.52 -0.14
N ASP A 59 -2.36 19.36 -0.91
CA ASP A 59 -2.59 20.81 -0.89
C ASP A 59 -3.88 21.20 -1.59
N ALA A 60 -4.41 20.36 -2.44
CA ALA A 60 -5.65 20.62 -3.18
C ALA A 60 -6.36 19.31 -3.49
N GLU A 61 -7.66 19.39 -3.66
CA GLU A 61 -8.47 18.24 -4.05
C GLU A 61 -8.10 17.79 -5.47
N PRO A 62 -7.82 16.48 -5.67
CA PRO A 62 -7.56 15.97 -7.02
C PRO A 62 -8.75 16.23 -7.95
N THR A 63 -8.45 16.55 -9.20
CA THR A 63 -9.48 16.71 -10.22
C THR A 63 -10.04 15.37 -10.63
N ALA A 64 -11.20 15.38 -11.28
CA ALA A 64 -11.80 14.15 -11.80
C ALA A 64 -10.86 13.44 -12.76
N GLU A 65 -10.10 14.18 -13.57
CA GLU A 65 -9.12 13.62 -14.48
C GLU A 65 -7.98 12.93 -13.73
N GLN A 66 -7.51 13.55 -12.64
CA GLN A 66 -6.45 12.97 -11.82
C GLN A 66 -6.92 11.69 -11.14
N VAL A 67 -8.16 11.65 -10.66
CA VAL A 67 -8.72 10.44 -10.05
C VAL A 67 -8.79 9.32 -11.09
N ALA A 68 -9.22 9.63 -12.30
CA ALA A 68 -9.25 8.65 -13.39
C ALA A 68 -7.85 8.16 -13.75
N GLU A 69 -6.84 9.04 -13.71
CA GLU A 69 -5.44 8.65 -13.95
C GLU A 69 -4.91 7.72 -12.88
N ILE A 70 -5.27 7.95 -11.62
CA ILE A 70 -4.87 7.07 -10.51
C ILE A 70 -5.39 5.66 -10.77
N GLU A 71 -6.68 5.53 -11.05
CA GLU A 71 -7.29 4.23 -11.30
C GLU A 71 -6.68 3.54 -12.52
N ALA A 72 -6.51 4.28 -13.62
CA ALA A 72 -5.94 3.75 -14.84
C ALA A 72 -4.49 3.30 -14.64
N LYS A 73 -3.70 4.08 -13.91
CA LYS A 73 -2.30 3.76 -13.66
C LYS A 73 -2.15 2.50 -12.82
N ILE A 74 -2.95 2.37 -11.77
CA ILE A 74 -2.89 1.17 -10.92
C ILE A 74 -3.26 -0.06 -11.74
N ASN A 75 -4.32 0.01 -12.55
CA ASN A 75 -4.72 -1.12 -13.38
C ASN A 75 -3.69 -1.44 -14.47
N GLU A 76 -3.02 -0.42 -15.01
CA GLU A 76 -1.92 -0.64 -15.94
C GLU A 76 -0.79 -1.43 -15.28
N VAL A 77 -0.41 -1.04 -14.06
CA VAL A 77 0.66 -1.72 -13.32
C VAL A 77 0.25 -3.16 -12.98
N ILE A 78 -1.01 -3.35 -12.56
CA ILE A 78 -1.53 -4.70 -12.32
C ILE A 78 -1.36 -5.58 -13.55
N GLY A 79 -1.64 -5.03 -14.73
CA GLY A 79 -1.54 -5.76 -15.99
C GLY A 79 -0.11 -6.05 -16.46
N GLN A 80 0.88 -5.44 -15.81
CA GLN A 80 2.29 -5.69 -16.14
C GLN A 80 2.83 -7.00 -15.55
N ASN A 81 2.04 -7.68 -14.72
CA ASN A 81 2.42 -8.97 -14.11
C ASN A 81 3.73 -8.88 -13.35
N LEU A 82 3.85 -7.87 -12.49
CA LEU A 82 5.05 -7.67 -11.69
C LEU A 82 5.11 -8.66 -10.52
N ASP A 83 6.29 -9.21 -10.29
CA ASP A 83 6.49 -10.07 -9.13
C ASP A 83 6.52 -9.26 -7.84
N VAL A 84 5.89 -9.81 -6.81
CA VAL A 84 5.94 -9.24 -5.47
C VAL A 84 6.94 -10.10 -4.69
N THR A 85 8.04 -9.48 -4.31
CA THR A 85 9.15 -10.18 -3.65
C THR A 85 9.35 -9.67 -2.24
N ILE A 86 9.90 -10.51 -1.39
CA ILE A 86 10.15 -10.20 0.00
C ILE A 86 11.64 -10.37 0.27
N GLU A 87 12.27 -9.34 0.82
CA GLU A 87 13.67 -9.36 1.21
C GLU A 87 13.78 -8.99 2.68
N PHE A 88 14.78 -9.57 3.35
CA PHE A 88 15.13 -9.16 4.70
C PHE A 88 16.47 -8.45 4.65
N MET A 89 16.54 -7.30 5.28
CA MET A 89 17.77 -6.51 5.29
C MET A 89 17.88 -5.71 6.58
N SER A 90 19.08 -5.22 6.85
CA SER A 90 19.30 -4.39 8.03
C SER A 90 18.56 -3.06 7.88
N ARG A 91 18.29 -2.42 9.02
CA ARG A 91 17.68 -1.09 9.02
C ARG A 91 18.52 -0.10 8.22
N GLU A 92 19.84 -0.18 8.33
CA GLU A 92 20.74 0.71 7.58
C GLU A 92 20.57 0.53 6.07
N GLU A 93 20.57 -0.71 5.60
CA GLU A 93 20.36 -1.00 4.18
C GLU A 93 18.98 -0.57 3.70
N ALA A 94 17.96 -0.87 4.51
CA ALA A 94 16.58 -0.52 4.17
C ALA A 94 16.39 0.99 4.06
N GLY A 95 17.05 1.77 4.91
CA GLY A 95 16.94 3.23 4.88
C GLY A 95 17.45 3.87 3.60
N ARG A 96 18.26 3.15 2.81
CA ARG A 96 18.72 3.62 1.51
C ARG A 96 17.71 3.41 0.40
N ILE A 97 16.70 2.60 0.65
CA ILE A 97 15.73 2.16 -0.37
C ILE A 97 14.35 2.71 -0.07
N VAL A 98 13.95 2.71 1.21
CA VAL A 98 12.60 3.06 1.63
C VAL A 98 12.63 4.09 2.75
N ASP A 99 11.51 4.80 2.92
CA ASP A 99 11.31 5.75 4.00
C ASP A 99 10.98 4.99 5.29
N LEU A 100 11.85 5.11 6.28
CA LEU A 100 11.69 4.47 7.58
C LEU A 100 11.09 5.39 8.64
N SER A 101 10.67 6.60 8.28
CA SER A 101 10.20 7.60 9.24
C SER A 101 8.96 7.15 10.03
N LYS A 102 8.18 6.22 9.50
CA LYS A 102 6.99 5.70 10.17
C LYS A 102 7.27 4.54 11.10
N LEU A 103 8.49 4.01 11.12
CA LEU A 103 8.83 2.89 11.98
C LEU A 103 9.10 3.37 13.40
N PRO A 104 8.67 2.62 14.43
CA PRO A 104 9.04 2.93 15.79
C PRO A 104 10.57 2.86 15.98
N GLU A 105 11.10 3.63 16.90
CA GLU A 105 12.54 3.60 17.21
C GLU A 105 12.99 2.22 17.65
N ASP A 106 12.10 1.47 18.30
CA ASP A 106 12.37 0.11 18.78
C ASP A 106 12.04 -0.97 17.76
N ALA A 107 11.81 -0.60 16.50
CA ALA A 107 11.59 -1.57 15.44
C ALA A 107 12.82 -2.46 15.27
N SER A 108 12.62 -3.67 14.76
CA SER A 108 13.67 -4.66 14.57
C SER A 108 14.83 -4.11 13.74
N GLU A 109 16.05 -4.54 14.05
CA GLU A 109 17.23 -4.24 13.25
C GLU A 109 17.17 -4.91 11.87
N THR A 110 16.40 -5.99 11.74
CA THR A 110 16.16 -6.66 10.47
C THR A 110 14.74 -6.35 10.02
N LEU A 111 14.63 -5.76 8.86
CA LEU A 111 13.34 -5.35 8.30
C LEU A 111 12.94 -6.23 7.12
N ARG A 112 11.64 -6.46 7.01
CA ARG A 112 11.05 -7.18 5.89
C ARG A 112 10.63 -6.14 4.85
N ILE A 113 11.25 -6.18 3.67
CA ILE A 113 10.99 -5.25 2.58
C ILE A 113 10.18 -5.97 1.51
N VAL A 114 9.05 -5.41 1.16
CA VAL A 114 8.19 -5.92 0.09
C VAL A 114 8.42 -5.05 -1.14
N ARG A 115 8.77 -5.68 -2.25
CA ARG A 115 8.93 -5.01 -3.55
C ARG A 115 7.87 -5.48 -4.52
N ILE A 116 7.34 -4.56 -5.31
CA ILE A 116 6.43 -4.87 -6.40
C ILE A 116 7.14 -4.44 -7.68
N GLY A 117 7.87 -5.38 -8.28
CA GLY A 117 8.74 -5.08 -9.42
C GLY A 117 9.63 -3.89 -9.10
N ASP A 118 9.72 -2.95 -10.03
CA ASP A 118 10.42 -1.68 -9.83
C ASP A 118 9.47 -0.55 -9.44
N TYR A 119 8.20 -0.87 -9.21
CA TYR A 119 7.17 0.15 -9.00
C TYR A 119 7.10 0.63 -7.55
N ASP A 120 7.28 -0.27 -6.58
CA ASP A 120 7.20 0.07 -5.16
C ASP A 120 8.16 -0.77 -4.34
N ALA A 121 8.64 -0.19 -3.25
CA ALA A 121 9.39 -0.90 -2.20
C ALA A 121 8.98 -0.29 -0.86
N CYS A 122 8.70 -1.14 0.11
CA CYS A 122 8.18 -0.67 1.40
C CYS A 122 8.49 -1.67 2.50
N ALA A 123 8.81 -1.17 3.69
CA ALA A 123 8.94 -2.01 4.87
C ALA A 123 7.51 -2.41 5.30
N CYS A 124 7.22 -3.70 5.31
CA CYS A 124 5.88 -4.18 5.60
C CYS A 124 5.93 -5.63 6.09
N ILE A 125 5.09 -5.93 7.09
CA ILE A 125 4.98 -7.28 7.66
C ILE A 125 3.73 -8.03 7.20
N GLY A 126 2.91 -7.40 6.36
CA GLY A 126 1.64 -7.96 5.95
C GLY A 126 1.74 -9.01 4.85
N ALA A 127 0.64 -9.73 4.62
CA ALA A 127 0.55 -10.71 3.55
C ALA A 127 0.29 -10.02 2.21
N HIS A 128 0.95 -10.51 1.17
CA HIS A 128 0.82 -10.01 -0.19
C HIS A 128 0.64 -11.15 -1.17
N VAL A 129 0.07 -10.82 -2.35
CA VAL A 129 0.05 -11.76 -3.46
C VAL A 129 1.46 -11.90 -4.03
N GLY A 130 1.72 -12.98 -4.76
CA GLY A 130 3.04 -13.23 -5.35
C GLY A 130 3.28 -12.50 -6.66
N ASN A 131 2.21 -12.05 -7.31
CA ASN A 131 2.28 -11.34 -8.59
C ASN A 131 1.09 -10.41 -8.70
N THR A 132 1.27 -9.26 -9.34
CA THR A 132 0.19 -8.27 -9.46
C THR A 132 -1.03 -8.81 -10.23
N SER A 133 -0.85 -9.83 -11.07
CA SER A 133 -1.97 -10.46 -11.77
C SER A 133 -3.00 -11.07 -10.82
N GLU A 134 -2.61 -11.33 -9.57
CA GLU A 134 -3.49 -11.92 -8.56
C GLU A 134 -4.32 -10.87 -7.80
N ILE A 135 -4.14 -9.58 -8.10
CA ILE A 135 -4.89 -8.50 -7.44
C ILE A 135 -6.31 -8.36 -7.99
N GLY A 136 -6.47 -8.55 -9.30
CA GLY A 136 -7.72 -8.27 -9.97
C GLY A 136 -7.76 -6.85 -10.52
N THR A 137 -8.93 -6.21 -10.46
CA THR A 137 -9.13 -4.86 -10.98
C THR A 137 -9.34 -3.87 -9.84
N PHE A 138 -8.57 -2.79 -9.85
CA PHE A 138 -8.72 -1.71 -8.88
C PHE A 138 -9.85 -0.78 -9.32
N LYS A 139 -10.74 -0.45 -8.40
CA LYS A 139 -11.87 0.46 -8.68
C LYS A 139 -12.02 1.50 -7.59
N VAL A 140 -12.13 2.75 -8.00
CA VAL A 140 -12.45 3.86 -7.10
C VAL A 140 -13.95 3.83 -6.83
N ILE A 141 -14.34 3.92 -5.56
CA ILE A 141 -15.74 3.94 -5.15
C ILE A 141 -16.20 5.37 -4.95
N SER A 142 -15.47 6.14 -4.15
CA SER A 142 -15.78 7.54 -3.83
C SER A 142 -14.57 8.20 -3.22
N HIS A 143 -14.62 9.52 -3.10
CA HIS A 143 -13.56 10.26 -2.43
C HIS A 143 -14.13 11.54 -1.84
N SER A 144 -13.39 12.11 -0.88
CA SER A 144 -13.74 13.38 -0.27
C SER A 144 -12.47 14.10 0.14
N TYR A 145 -12.55 15.43 0.21
CA TYR A 145 -11.41 16.26 0.58
C TYR A 145 -11.84 17.28 1.65
N GLU A 146 -11.12 17.30 2.77
CA GLU A 146 -11.41 18.19 3.87
C GLU A 146 -10.15 18.47 4.68
N ASN A 147 -9.89 19.74 4.96
CA ASN A 147 -8.78 20.16 5.81
C ASN A 147 -7.42 19.60 5.37
N GLY A 148 -7.15 19.55 4.07
CA GLY A 148 -5.89 19.06 3.55
C GLY A 148 -5.78 17.54 3.48
N VAL A 149 -6.86 16.81 3.80
CA VAL A 149 -6.88 15.36 3.77
C VAL A 149 -7.83 14.87 2.69
N TRP A 150 -7.28 14.10 1.76
CA TRP A 150 -8.07 13.47 0.70
C TRP A 150 -8.28 12.02 1.06
N ARG A 151 -9.53 11.60 1.20
CA ARG A 151 -9.90 10.23 1.51
C ARG A 151 -10.39 9.54 0.26
N LEU A 152 -9.70 8.49 -0.13
CA LEU A 152 -10.08 7.67 -1.28
C LEU A 152 -10.64 6.35 -0.79
N ARG A 153 -11.86 6.02 -1.21
CA ARG A 153 -12.48 4.73 -0.96
C ARG A 153 -12.40 3.93 -2.25
N TRP A 154 -11.96 2.69 -2.13
CA TRP A 154 -11.67 1.86 -3.28
C TRP A 154 -11.89 0.39 -2.95
N LYS A 155 -11.88 -0.44 -3.98
CA LYS A 155 -11.97 -1.90 -3.85
C LYS A 155 -11.18 -2.56 -4.97
N VAL A 156 -10.94 -3.87 -4.83
CA VAL A 156 -10.44 -4.69 -5.91
C VAL A 156 -11.48 -5.76 -6.24
N VAL A 157 -11.63 -6.04 -7.51
CA VAL A 157 -12.58 -7.05 -8.03
C VAL A 157 -11.76 -8.15 -8.67
N LEU A 158 -11.82 -9.31 -8.07
CA LEU A 158 -11.07 -10.48 -8.54
C LEU A 158 -11.71 -11.13 -9.75
#